data_c822d8d66924d1b8dca2fed8edf98634
#
_entry.id   c822d8d66924d1b8dca2fed8edf98634
#
_cell.length_a   1.000
_cell.length_b   1.000
_cell.length_c   1.000
_cell.angle_alpha   90.00
_cell.angle_beta   90.00
_cell.angle_gamma   90.00
#
_symmetry.space_group_name_H-M   'P 1'
#
loop_
_entity.id
_entity.type
_entity.pdbx_description
1 polymer ?
#
loop_
_entity_poly.entity_id
_entity_poly.type
_entity_poly.pdbx_seq_one_letter_code
_entity_poly.pdbx_strand_id
1 'polypeptide(L)'
;MCIRDSAVTDVLKKCILTRGIKVDDLPTFDIEYLFLNIRAKSIGEDIKLTVTCPDDGETKVPVTIYVDEIKVIRPKEHNIDIVLDDKMSLRMKYPSLNQFIESNFDTEDEAETIVDKTFRVVADCMDTIFDGEDAWEAKDYSAQERLDFVQQLNSQQYKKVEKFFSTMPKLSHTIEVVNPNTKEKGSVVLEGLADFFA
;
A
#
# COMPACT_ATOMS: atom_id res chain seq x y z
N MET A 1 0.98 -16.45 -7.17
CA MET A 1 1.24 -15.60 -6.00
C MET A 1 0.02 -15.34 -5.12
N CYS A 2 -1.18 -15.52 -5.61
CA CYS A 2 -2.44 -15.42 -4.86
C CYS A 2 -2.54 -16.29 -3.58
N ILE A 3 -1.77 -17.38 -3.48
CA ILE A 3 -1.79 -18.28 -2.31
C ILE A 3 -1.21 -17.61 -1.05
N ARG A 4 -0.26 -16.68 -1.19
CA ARG A 4 0.34 -16.01 -0.02
C ARG A 4 -0.60 -14.99 0.62
N ASP A 5 -1.30 -14.22 -0.20
CA ASP A 5 -2.14 -13.12 0.29
C ASP A 5 -3.42 -13.65 0.94
N SER A 6 -4.04 -14.67 0.37
CA SER A 6 -5.18 -15.37 0.99
C SER A 6 -4.77 -16.04 2.31
N ALA A 7 -3.57 -16.63 2.40
CA ALA A 7 -3.07 -17.24 3.62
C ALA A 7 -2.82 -16.21 4.74
N VAL A 8 -2.29 -15.05 4.41
CA VAL A 8 -2.11 -13.93 5.36
C VAL A 8 -3.46 -13.49 5.91
N THR A 9 -4.43 -13.25 5.03
CA THR A 9 -5.78 -12.84 5.41
C THR A 9 -6.47 -13.89 6.30
N ASP A 10 -6.33 -15.18 5.98
CA ASP A 10 -6.90 -16.27 6.77
C ASP A 10 -6.28 -16.37 8.17
N VAL A 11 -4.98 -16.16 8.29
CA VAL A 11 -4.30 -16.10 9.60
C VAL A 11 -4.82 -14.92 10.40
N LEU A 12 -4.93 -13.73 9.81
CA LEU A 12 -5.44 -12.54 10.48
C LEU A 12 -6.88 -12.72 10.94
N LYS A 13 -7.77 -13.24 10.10
CA LYS A 13 -9.17 -13.53 10.44
C LYS A 13 -9.31 -14.48 11.64
N LYS A 14 -8.38 -15.42 11.80
CA LYS A 14 -8.36 -16.35 12.94
C LYS A 14 -7.74 -15.74 14.20
N CYS A 15 -6.83 -14.80 14.05
CA CYS A 15 -6.09 -14.20 15.19
C CYS A 15 -6.77 -12.93 15.71
N ILE A 16 -7.49 -12.17 14.90
CA ILE A 16 -8.17 -10.94 15.30
C ILE A 16 -9.50 -11.32 15.96
N LEU A 17 -9.55 -11.22 17.29
CA LEU A 17 -10.74 -11.52 18.07
C LEU A 17 -11.60 -10.27 18.37
N THR A 18 -11.13 -9.10 18.01
CA THR A 18 -11.83 -7.83 18.25
C THR A 18 -13.06 -7.75 17.33
N ARG A 19 -14.23 -7.57 17.96
CA ARG A 19 -15.50 -7.45 17.22
C ARG A 19 -15.54 -6.17 16.40
N GLY A 20 -16.10 -6.26 15.19
CA GLY A 20 -16.31 -5.11 14.30
C GLY A 20 -15.15 -4.80 13.36
N ILE A 21 -14.02 -5.48 13.48
CA ILE A 21 -12.91 -5.38 12.50
C ILE A 21 -13.15 -6.40 11.39
N LYS A 22 -13.28 -5.90 10.17
CA LYS A 22 -13.31 -6.72 8.96
C LYS A 22 -11.93 -6.65 8.30
N VAL A 23 -11.21 -7.77 8.33
CA VAL A 23 -9.84 -7.85 7.78
C VAL A 23 -9.79 -7.48 6.31
N ASP A 24 -10.81 -7.85 5.55
CA ASP A 24 -10.89 -7.59 4.12
C ASP A 24 -11.01 -6.09 3.76
N ASP A 25 -11.49 -5.28 4.73
CA ASP A 25 -11.64 -3.82 4.56
C ASP A 25 -10.41 -3.03 5.05
N LEU A 26 -9.42 -3.72 5.67
CA LEU A 26 -8.21 -3.05 6.16
C LEU A 26 -7.29 -2.66 5.01
N PRO A 27 -6.60 -1.51 5.13
CA PRO A 27 -5.52 -1.14 4.23
C PRO A 27 -4.39 -2.17 4.21
N THR A 28 -3.71 -2.30 3.07
CA THR A 28 -2.61 -3.26 2.90
C THR A 28 -1.52 -3.09 3.95
N PHE A 29 -1.10 -1.87 4.25
CA PHE A 29 -0.05 -1.59 5.24
C PHE A 29 -0.45 -1.98 6.68
N ASP A 30 -1.75 -1.92 7.04
CA ASP A 30 -2.24 -2.38 8.34
C ASP A 30 -2.25 -3.92 8.39
N ILE A 31 -2.64 -4.58 7.31
CA ILE A 31 -2.58 -6.04 7.18
C ILE A 31 -1.14 -6.54 7.31
N GLU A 32 -0.22 -5.92 6.61
CA GLU A 32 1.21 -6.24 6.66
C GLU A 32 1.77 -6.07 8.08
N TYR A 33 1.46 -4.96 8.73
CA TYR A 33 1.90 -4.69 10.10
C TYR A 33 1.34 -5.69 11.12
N LEU A 34 0.04 -6.00 11.03
CA LEU A 34 -0.60 -6.98 11.90
C LEU A 34 -0.01 -8.37 11.72
N PHE A 35 0.16 -8.81 10.47
CA PHE A 35 0.75 -10.10 10.16
C PHE A 35 2.18 -10.22 10.70
N LEU A 36 2.99 -9.19 10.50
CA LEU A 36 4.37 -9.15 10.99
C LEU A 36 4.43 -9.31 12.52
N ASN A 37 3.55 -8.62 13.26
CA ASN A 37 3.47 -8.70 14.72
C ASN A 37 2.98 -10.07 15.21
N ILE A 38 1.98 -10.67 14.55
CA ILE A 38 1.51 -12.03 14.87
C ILE A 38 2.63 -13.04 14.66
N ARG A 39 3.37 -12.92 13.55
CA ARG A 39 4.51 -13.77 13.26
C ARG A 39 5.59 -13.64 14.33
N ALA A 40 5.93 -12.41 14.73
CA ALA A 40 6.91 -12.15 15.78
C ALA A 40 6.57 -12.87 17.09
N LYS A 41 5.31 -12.83 17.48
CA LYS A 41 4.85 -13.53 18.70
C LYS A 41 4.78 -15.04 18.57
N SER A 42 4.74 -15.57 17.34
CA SER A 42 4.60 -17.02 17.09
C SER A 42 5.93 -17.73 16.86
N ILE A 43 6.88 -17.08 16.18
CA ILE A 43 8.11 -17.72 15.70
C ILE A 43 9.36 -17.06 16.28
N GLY A 44 9.27 -15.78 16.65
CA GLY A 44 10.37 -14.96 17.16
C GLY A 44 10.38 -13.57 16.54
N GLU A 45 11.01 -12.65 17.26
CA GLU A 45 10.99 -11.21 16.93
C GLU A 45 12.12 -10.82 15.97
N ASP A 46 13.05 -11.75 15.66
CA ASP A 46 14.14 -11.51 14.73
C ASP A 46 13.80 -12.02 13.31
N ILE A 47 14.17 -11.19 12.32
CA ILE A 47 14.05 -11.50 10.90
C ILE A 47 15.47 -11.51 10.31
N LYS A 48 15.88 -12.66 9.76
CA LYS A 48 17.17 -12.83 9.08
C LYS A 48 16.93 -12.79 7.59
N LEU A 49 17.59 -11.88 6.92
CA LEU A 49 17.49 -11.71 5.47
C LEU A 49 18.86 -11.35 4.88
N THR A 50 18.96 -11.40 3.57
CA THR A 50 20.16 -11.04 2.84
C THR A 50 19.85 -9.87 1.93
N VAL A 51 20.58 -8.77 2.12
CA VAL A 51 20.41 -7.57 1.30
C VAL A 51 21.59 -7.40 0.35
N THR A 52 21.32 -6.84 -0.82
CA THR A 52 22.34 -6.48 -1.79
C THR A 52 22.87 -5.08 -1.50
N CYS A 53 24.18 -4.93 -1.45
CA CYS A 53 24.82 -3.63 -1.22
C CYS A 53 24.53 -2.68 -2.38
N PRO A 54 24.11 -1.43 -2.10
CA PRO A 54 23.70 -0.50 -3.16
C PRO A 54 24.87 0.11 -3.95
N ASP A 55 26.10 0.03 -3.44
CA ASP A 55 27.29 0.58 -4.05
C ASP A 55 27.77 -0.20 -5.28
N ASP A 56 27.70 -1.53 -5.23
CA ASP A 56 28.11 -2.42 -6.35
C ASP A 56 26.94 -3.20 -6.98
N GLY A 57 25.80 -3.28 -6.30
CA GLY A 57 24.62 -4.01 -6.79
C GLY A 57 24.78 -5.53 -6.85
N GLU A 58 25.87 -6.08 -6.34
CA GLU A 58 26.21 -7.52 -6.44
C GLU A 58 26.48 -8.15 -5.07
N THR A 59 27.20 -7.47 -4.19
CA THR A 59 27.61 -8.01 -2.89
C THR A 59 26.42 -8.17 -1.96
N LYS A 60 26.22 -9.39 -1.49
CA LYS A 60 25.14 -9.75 -0.58
C LYS A 60 25.63 -9.84 0.86
N VAL A 61 24.91 -9.19 1.77
CA VAL A 61 25.25 -9.14 3.20
C VAL A 61 24.08 -9.68 4.02
N PRO A 62 24.32 -10.66 4.92
CA PRO A 62 23.29 -11.10 5.85
C PRO A 62 23.07 -10.04 6.92
N VAL A 63 21.79 -9.73 7.16
CA VAL A 63 21.37 -8.77 8.19
C VAL A 63 20.30 -9.39 9.07
N THR A 64 20.23 -8.94 10.31
CA THR A 64 19.17 -9.31 11.24
C THR A 64 18.47 -8.02 11.67
N ILE A 65 17.17 -7.98 11.53
CA ILE A 65 16.31 -6.88 11.97
C ILE A 65 15.30 -7.38 12.98
N TYR A 66 14.85 -6.49 13.85
CA TYR A 66 13.83 -6.83 14.83
C TYR A 66 12.48 -6.22 14.44
N VAL A 67 11.40 -6.97 14.66
CA VAL A 67 10.05 -6.57 14.26
C VAL A 67 9.62 -5.26 14.91
N ASP A 68 10.07 -4.96 16.12
CA ASP A 68 9.76 -3.71 16.83
C ASP A 68 10.40 -2.47 16.21
N GLU A 69 11.42 -2.64 15.37
CA GLU A 69 12.05 -1.56 14.60
C GLU A 69 11.27 -1.21 13.33
N ILE A 70 10.45 -2.14 12.84
CA ILE A 70 9.67 -1.99 11.62
C ILE A 70 8.37 -1.23 11.93
N LYS A 71 8.10 -0.16 11.20
CA LYS A 71 6.95 0.73 11.47
C LYS A 71 6.21 1.09 10.19
N VAL A 72 4.94 1.41 10.35
CA VAL A 72 4.18 2.07 9.29
C VAL A 72 4.60 3.55 9.27
N ILE A 73 5.30 3.93 8.22
CA ILE A 73 5.73 5.31 8.01
C ILE A 73 4.61 6.09 7.34
N ARG A 74 4.22 7.19 7.96
CA ARG A 74 3.21 8.12 7.43
C ARG A 74 3.90 9.44 7.06
N PRO A 75 4.08 9.74 5.77
CA PRO A 75 4.63 11.01 5.33
C PRO A 75 3.78 12.18 5.84
N LYS A 76 4.43 13.27 6.28
CA LYS A 76 3.72 14.44 6.83
C LYS A 76 2.84 15.17 5.81
N GLU A 77 3.20 15.07 4.54
CA GLU A 77 2.49 15.65 3.40
C GLU A 77 1.30 14.81 2.92
N HIS A 78 1.11 13.64 3.50
CA HIS A 78 -0.01 12.76 3.12
C HIS A 78 -1.32 13.32 3.64
N ASN A 79 -2.29 13.46 2.72
CA ASN A 79 -3.64 13.89 3.02
C ASN A 79 -4.64 13.05 2.25
N ILE A 80 -5.70 12.63 2.92
CA ILE A 80 -6.82 11.90 2.32
C ILE A 80 -7.83 12.84 1.63
N ASP A 81 -7.86 14.11 2.04
CA ASP A 81 -8.69 15.13 1.43
C ASP A 81 -7.88 15.89 0.37
N ILE A 82 -8.24 15.71 -0.89
CA ILE A 82 -7.53 16.26 -2.04
C ILE A 82 -8.34 17.43 -2.60
N VAL A 83 -7.79 18.63 -2.53
CA VAL A 83 -8.40 19.82 -3.15
C VAL A 83 -8.13 19.76 -4.65
N LEU A 84 -9.14 19.44 -5.46
CA LEU A 84 -9.03 19.36 -6.91
C LEU A 84 -8.96 20.75 -7.54
N ASP A 85 -9.88 21.67 -7.14
CA ASP A 85 -9.90 23.07 -7.54
C ASP A 85 -10.57 23.94 -6.45
N ASP A 86 -10.96 25.18 -6.78
CA ASP A 86 -11.51 26.16 -5.83
C ASP A 86 -12.87 25.75 -5.24
N LYS A 87 -13.58 24.80 -5.88
CA LYS A 87 -14.92 24.37 -5.47
C LYS A 87 -14.97 22.90 -5.12
N MET A 88 -14.12 22.09 -5.78
CA MET A 88 -14.21 20.64 -5.72
C MET A 88 -13.07 20.06 -4.92
N SER A 89 -13.40 19.18 -3.98
CA SER A 89 -12.43 18.32 -3.28
C SER A 89 -12.89 16.87 -3.25
N LEU A 90 -11.94 15.98 -3.20
CA LEU A 90 -12.15 14.53 -3.22
C LEU A 90 -11.54 13.93 -1.95
N ARG A 91 -12.34 13.25 -1.16
CA ARG A 91 -11.85 12.38 -0.08
C ARG A 91 -11.57 11.01 -0.62
N MET A 92 -10.38 10.52 -0.31
CA MET A 92 -9.92 9.19 -0.69
C MET A 92 -9.92 8.24 0.50
N LYS A 93 -10.18 6.97 0.26
CA LYS A 93 -9.91 5.86 1.18
C LYS A 93 -8.71 5.05 0.68
N TYR A 94 -8.05 4.36 1.58
CA TYR A 94 -6.94 3.49 1.19
C TYR A 94 -7.46 2.24 0.48
N PRO A 95 -6.72 1.73 -0.52
CA PRO A 95 -7.07 0.47 -1.14
C PRO A 95 -7.02 -0.66 -0.12
N SER A 96 -8.07 -1.46 -0.07
CA SER A 96 -8.09 -2.69 0.72
C SER A 96 -7.27 -3.79 0.03
N LEU A 97 -6.94 -4.85 0.79
CA LEU A 97 -6.23 -6.00 0.22
C LEU A 97 -7.01 -6.62 -0.95
N ASN A 98 -8.33 -6.75 -0.83
CA ASN A 98 -9.15 -7.30 -1.91
C ASN A 98 -9.08 -6.44 -3.16
N GLN A 99 -9.22 -5.12 -3.04
CA GLN A 99 -9.08 -4.19 -4.17
C GLN A 99 -7.68 -4.26 -4.80
N PHE A 100 -6.64 -4.41 -3.97
CA PHE A 100 -5.27 -4.58 -4.46
C PHE A 100 -5.11 -5.90 -5.23
N ILE A 101 -5.68 -6.99 -4.74
CA ILE A 101 -5.65 -8.30 -5.41
C ILE A 101 -6.42 -8.24 -6.74
N GLU A 102 -7.66 -7.75 -6.72
CA GLU A 102 -8.51 -7.64 -7.91
C GLU A 102 -7.83 -6.79 -9.01
N SER A 103 -7.26 -5.65 -8.63
CA SER A 103 -6.61 -4.77 -9.60
C SER A 103 -5.31 -5.33 -10.20
N ASN A 104 -4.61 -6.22 -9.50
CA ASN A 104 -3.34 -6.76 -9.97
C ASN A 104 -3.43 -8.18 -10.59
N PHE A 105 -4.46 -8.94 -10.24
CA PHE A 105 -4.50 -10.37 -10.57
C PHE A 105 -5.76 -10.82 -11.33
N ASP A 106 -6.85 -10.05 -11.31
CA ASP A 106 -8.14 -10.44 -11.91
C ASP A 106 -8.32 -9.91 -13.35
N THR A 107 -7.28 -9.96 -14.15
CA THR A 107 -7.40 -9.56 -15.55
C THR A 107 -7.18 -10.74 -16.48
N GLU A 108 -8.23 -11.50 -16.70
CA GLU A 108 -8.37 -12.35 -17.89
C GLU A 108 -8.70 -11.53 -19.16
N ASP A 109 -9.01 -10.23 -19.03
CA ASP A 109 -9.23 -9.34 -20.17
C ASP A 109 -7.90 -8.80 -20.69
N GLU A 110 -7.35 -9.49 -21.69
CA GLU A 110 -6.16 -9.07 -22.45
C GLU A 110 -6.32 -7.70 -23.15
N ALA A 111 -7.55 -7.15 -23.20
CA ALA A 111 -7.88 -5.89 -23.85
C ALA A 111 -7.74 -4.66 -22.93
N GLU A 112 -7.67 -4.81 -21.60
CA GLU A 112 -7.60 -3.70 -20.67
C GLU A 112 -6.17 -3.16 -20.54
N THR A 113 -6.00 -1.86 -20.77
CA THR A 113 -4.69 -1.22 -20.66
C THR A 113 -4.29 -1.00 -19.18
N ILE A 114 -2.97 -0.82 -18.93
CA ILE A 114 -2.45 -0.44 -17.60
C ILE A 114 -3.12 0.86 -17.11
N VAL A 115 -3.43 1.78 -18.02
CA VAL A 115 -4.08 3.06 -17.70
C VAL A 115 -5.51 2.83 -17.20
N ASP A 116 -6.27 1.95 -17.86
CA ASP A 116 -7.65 1.64 -17.46
C ASP A 116 -7.68 1.00 -16.07
N LYS A 117 -6.76 0.08 -15.80
CA LYS A 117 -6.60 -0.53 -14.46
C LYS A 117 -6.29 0.51 -13.40
N THR A 118 -5.36 1.44 -13.69
CA THR A 118 -5.00 2.50 -12.76
C THR A 118 -6.20 3.41 -12.45
N PHE A 119 -6.98 3.80 -13.47
CA PHE A 119 -8.18 4.62 -13.27
C PHE A 119 -9.24 3.90 -12.45
N ARG A 120 -9.39 2.58 -12.64
CA ARG A 120 -10.31 1.76 -11.84
C ARG A 120 -9.89 1.74 -10.36
N VAL A 121 -8.60 1.52 -10.07
CA VAL A 121 -8.08 1.59 -8.69
C VAL A 121 -8.35 2.96 -8.05
N VAL A 122 -8.14 4.03 -8.79
CA VAL A 122 -8.44 5.40 -8.31
C VAL A 122 -9.93 5.53 -8.00
N ALA A 123 -10.81 5.11 -8.91
CA ALA A 123 -12.26 5.18 -8.77
C ALA A 123 -12.76 4.37 -7.55
N ASP A 124 -12.17 3.21 -7.28
CA ASP A 124 -12.54 2.37 -6.15
C ASP A 124 -12.01 2.90 -4.80
N CYS A 125 -10.97 3.72 -4.83
CA CYS A 125 -10.44 4.42 -3.66
C CYS A 125 -11.16 5.76 -3.37
N MET A 126 -12.12 6.18 -4.17
CA MET A 126 -12.94 7.34 -3.86
C MET A 126 -13.88 7.05 -2.69
N ASP A 127 -14.00 8.00 -1.76
CA ASP A 127 -14.93 7.95 -0.63
C ASP A 127 -16.06 8.96 -0.79
N THR A 128 -15.71 10.25 -0.86
CA THR A 128 -16.69 11.33 -0.96
C THR A 128 -16.17 12.43 -1.89
N ILE A 129 -17.02 12.94 -2.77
CA ILE A 129 -16.76 14.11 -3.57
C ILE A 129 -17.50 15.29 -2.91
N PHE A 130 -16.81 16.42 -2.74
CA PHE A 130 -17.39 17.67 -2.25
C PHE A 130 -17.35 18.71 -3.38
N ASP A 131 -18.48 19.37 -3.62
CA ASP A 131 -18.58 20.51 -4.56
C ASP A 131 -19.34 21.64 -3.86
N GLY A 132 -18.60 22.61 -3.35
CA GLY A 132 -19.16 23.67 -2.51
C GLY A 132 -19.75 23.14 -1.22
N GLU A 133 -21.07 23.26 -1.05
CA GLU A 133 -21.81 22.77 0.13
C GLU A 133 -22.36 21.35 -0.04
N ASP A 134 -22.32 20.81 -1.26
CA ASP A 134 -22.83 19.48 -1.57
C ASP A 134 -21.77 18.39 -1.37
N ALA A 135 -22.20 17.22 -0.91
CA ALA A 135 -21.34 16.06 -0.72
C ALA A 135 -22.00 14.80 -1.31
N TRP A 136 -21.25 14.06 -2.12
CA TRP A 136 -21.70 12.83 -2.75
C TRP A 136 -20.82 11.66 -2.31
N GLU A 137 -21.41 10.68 -1.65
CA GLU A 137 -20.70 9.48 -1.23
C GLU A 137 -20.51 8.54 -2.43
N ALA A 138 -19.27 8.11 -2.66
CA ALA A 138 -18.93 7.26 -3.81
C ALA A 138 -19.67 5.91 -3.82
N LYS A 139 -20.09 5.43 -2.64
CA LYS A 139 -20.89 4.19 -2.52
C LYS A 139 -22.28 4.26 -3.17
N ASP A 140 -22.83 5.47 -3.35
CA ASP A 140 -24.16 5.68 -3.92
C ASP A 140 -24.13 5.68 -5.46
N TYR A 141 -22.94 5.61 -6.05
CA TYR A 141 -22.69 5.61 -7.49
C TYR A 141 -22.15 4.26 -7.98
N SER A 142 -22.51 3.90 -9.20
CA SER A 142 -21.97 2.72 -9.85
C SER A 142 -20.45 2.81 -10.09
N ALA A 143 -19.80 1.67 -10.29
CA ALA A 143 -18.37 1.62 -10.63
C ALA A 143 -18.06 2.42 -11.91
N GLN A 144 -18.99 2.37 -12.91
CA GLN A 144 -18.82 3.10 -14.15
C GLN A 144 -18.88 4.63 -13.94
N GLU A 145 -19.84 5.13 -13.17
CA GLU A 145 -19.96 6.56 -12.89
C GLU A 145 -18.73 7.10 -12.14
N ARG A 146 -18.18 6.32 -11.20
CA ARG A 146 -16.93 6.69 -10.53
C ARG A 146 -15.73 6.70 -11.49
N LEU A 147 -15.66 5.72 -12.39
CA LEU A 147 -14.64 5.67 -13.42
C LEU A 147 -14.74 6.85 -14.40
N ASP A 148 -15.95 7.18 -14.85
CA ASP A 148 -16.22 8.33 -15.73
C ASP A 148 -15.78 9.64 -15.07
N PHE A 149 -16.00 9.79 -13.75
CA PHE A 149 -15.50 10.94 -13.00
C PHE A 149 -13.96 11.02 -13.03
N VAL A 150 -13.26 9.93 -12.77
CA VAL A 150 -11.78 9.90 -12.80
C VAL A 150 -11.24 10.24 -14.19
N GLN A 151 -11.88 9.75 -15.25
CA GLN A 151 -11.48 10.04 -16.64
C GLN A 151 -11.70 11.49 -17.04
N GLN A 152 -12.61 12.23 -16.36
CA GLN A 152 -12.86 13.65 -16.61
C GLN A 152 -11.87 14.58 -15.88
N LEU A 153 -11.06 14.05 -14.96
CA LEU A 153 -10.04 14.85 -14.27
C LEU A 153 -8.98 15.37 -15.27
N ASN A 154 -8.71 16.66 -15.18
CA ASN A 154 -7.59 17.21 -15.95
C ASN A 154 -6.24 16.77 -15.36
N SER A 155 -5.16 16.96 -16.12
CA SER A 155 -3.81 16.50 -15.75
C SER A 155 -3.32 17.07 -14.40
N GLN A 156 -3.74 18.27 -14.01
CA GLN A 156 -3.33 18.87 -12.73
C GLN A 156 -4.10 18.26 -11.56
N GLN A 157 -5.40 18.01 -11.73
CA GLN A 157 -6.24 17.33 -10.75
C GLN A 157 -5.77 15.89 -10.55
N TYR A 158 -5.50 15.18 -11.65
CA TYR A 158 -5.01 13.80 -11.60
C TYR A 158 -3.66 13.68 -10.86
N LYS A 159 -2.72 14.60 -11.08
CA LYS A 159 -1.45 14.64 -10.33
C LYS A 159 -1.64 14.78 -8.83
N LYS A 160 -2.69 15.48 -8.38
CA LYS A 160 -3.00 15.60 -6.96
C LYS A 160 -3.51 14.25 -6.40
N VAL A 161 -4.29 13.52 -7.18
CA VAL A 161 -4.74 12.17 -6.83
C VAL A 161 -3.56 11.19 -6.83
N GLU A 162 -2.69 11.24 -7.82
CA GLU A 162 -1.46 10.44 -7.89
C GLU A 162 -0.56 10.66 -6.67
N LYS A 163 -0.49 11.92 -6.18
CA LYS A 163 0.25 12.25 -4.96
C LYS A 163 -0.29 11.52 -3.72
N PHE A 164 -1.61 11.31 -3.62
CA PHE A 164 -2.19 10.51 -2.53
C PHE A 164 -1.59 9.11 -2.51
N PHE A 165 -1.56 8.41 -3.65
CA PHE A 165 -1.02 7.04 -3.74
C PHE A 165 0.48 7.00 -3.49
N SER A 166 1.25 7.96 -4.00
CA SER A 166 2.72 8.01 -3.81
C SER A 166 3.12 8.30 -2.36
N THR A 167 2.26 8.98 -1.60
CA THR A 167 2.51 9.34 -0.19
C THR A 167 1.74 8.48 0.81
N MET A 168 1.03 7.44 0.36
CA MET A 168 0.32 6.53 1.28
C MET A 168 1.25 5.97 2.35
N PRO A 169 0.71 5.69 3.56
CA PRO A 169 1.46 4.99 4.58
C PRO A 169 2.00 3.65 4.05
N LYS A 170 3.22 3.32 4.42
CA LYS A 170 3.89 2.07 4.03
C LYS A 170 4.57 1.43 5.22
N LEU A 171 4.56 0.11 5.26
CA LEU A 171 5.42 -0.65 6.15
C LEU A 171 6.85 -0.50 5.65
N SER A 172 7.74 0.08 6.43
CA SER A 172 9.10 0.38 5.99
C SER A 172 10.11 0.32 7.13
N HIS A 173 11.32 -0.11 6.79
CA HIS A 173 12.47 -0.08 7.66
C HIS A 173 13.73 0.19 6.83
N THR A 174 14.61 1.07 7.32
CA THR A 174 15.87 1.39 6.67
C THR A 174 17.01 0.70 7.40
N ILE A 175 17.82 -0.03 6.67
CA ILE A 175 18.98 -0.77 7.17
C ILE A 175 20.25 -0.09 6.68
N GLU A 176 21.19 0.16 7.59
CA GLU A 176 22.56 0.54 7.22
C GLU A 176 23.39 -0.71 6.97
N VAL A 177 24.07 -0.77 5.85
CA VAL A 177 24.94 -1.89 5.47
C VAL A 177 26.35 -1.38 5.13
N VAL A 178 27.33 -2.23 5.38
CA VAL A 178 28.72 -1.97 4.97
C VAL A 178 29.13 -3.09 4.01
N ASN A 179 29.49 -2.74 2.80
CA ASN A 179 29.98 -3.70 1.83
C ASN A 179 31.33 -4.29 2.31
N PRO A 180 31.44 -5.59 2.52
CA PRO A 180 32.69 -6.20 3.01
C PRO A 180 33.85 -6.10 2.00
N ASN A 181 33.57 -5.93 0.72
CA ASN A 181 34.56 -5.85 -0.35
C ASN A 181 35.09 -4.42 -0.54
N THR A 182 34.18 -3.46 -0.72
CA THR A 182 34.53 -2.04 -1.00
C THR A 182 34.75 -1.22 0.26
N LYS A 183 34.20 -1.66 1.41
CA LYS A 183 34.15 -0.93 2.69
C LYS A 183 33.25 0.31 2.66
N GLU A 184 32.51 0.51 1.59
CA GLU A 184 31.55 1.60 1.47
C GLU A 184 30.31 1.34 2.35
N LYS A 185 29.77 2.42 2.89
CA LYS A 185 28.51 2.40 3.65
C LYS A 185 27.35 2.73 2.73
N GLY A 186 26.28 1.98 2.84
CA GLY A 186 25.05 2.26 2.13
C GLY A 186 23.83 2.06 3.02
N SER A 187 22.67 2.50 2.56
CA SER A 187 21.39 2.23 3.21
C SER A 187 20.47 1.51 2.24
N VAL A 188 19.76 0.52 2.75
CA VAL A 188 18.74 -0.23 2.00
C VAL A 188 17.41 0.01 2.69
N VAL A 189 16.41 0.43 1.92
CA VAL A 189 15.05 0.60 2.40
C VAL A 189 14.26 -0.65 2.03
N LEU A 190 13.66 -1.29 3.03
CA LEU A 190 12.73 -2.40 2.87
C LEU A 190 11.30 -1.88 2.96
N GLU A 191 10.45 -2.23 2.00
CA GLU A 191 9.06 -1.80 1.96
C GLU A 191 8.11 -2.97 1.71
N GLY A 192 7.06 -3.06 2.53
CA GLY A 192 6.06 -4.12 2.44
C GLY A 192 6.56 -5.50 2.87
N LEU A 193 5.65 -6.45 3.07
CA LEU A 193 5.99 -7.80 3.55
C LEU A 193 6.98 -8.56 2.67
N ALA A 194 6.96 -8.32 1.36
CA ALA A 194 7.80 -9.08 0.42
C ALA A 194 9.29 -8.90 0.73
N ASP A 195 9.73 -7.68 1.06
CA ASP A 195 11.12 -7.38 1.35
C ASP A 195 11.60 -7.97 2.68
N PHE A 196 10.68 -8.15 3.64
CA PHE A 196 11.00 -8.74 4.95
C PHE A 196 11.05 -10.28 4.93
N PHE A 197 10.60 -10.92 3.84
CA PHE A 197 10.55 -12.39 3.72
C PHE A 197 11.20 -12.91 2.42
N ALA A 198 12.00 -12.10 1.76
CA ALA A 198 12.74 -12.45 0.55
C ALA A 198 13.95 -13.38 0.85
#